data_7cdf0b98a17dc7229d92631c93a9cd66
#
_entry.id   7cdf0b98a17dc7229d92631c93a9cd66
#
_cell.length_a   1.000
_cell.length_b   1.000
_cell.length_c   1.000
_cell.angle_alpha   90.00
_cell.angle_beta   90.00
_cell.angle_gamma   90.00
#
_symmetry.space_group_name_H-M   'P 1'
#
loop_
_entity.id
_entity.type
_entity.pdbx_description
1 polymer ?
#
loop_
_entity_poly.entity_id
_entity_poly.type
_entity_poly.pdbx_seq_one_letter_code
_entity_poly.pdbx_strand_id
1 'polypeptide(L)'
;LYVLQLGFAQGILFANIASSPFIIQEHYGFSALEFSIVFAVNSLAFMAAAPLSLRFRRPQDGIMASCIGMCVLSVAELAALWCRCSFWVYEGILFLLLFTMALTFTLSTTLAMESERRYAGSASAILGAVCFAFGGIVSPIVGTGDILKTTGIVFVVCAAASLCCAIAADRQHPTASRP
;
A
#
# COMPACT_ATOMS: atom_id res chain seq x y z
N LEU A 1 4.61 -2.08 -16.21
CA LEU A 1 4.31 -2.99 -15.10
C LEU A 1 4.42 -2.28 -13.74
N TYR A 2 5.46 -1.50 -13.46
CA TYR A 2 5.61 -0.77 -12.19
C TYR A 2 4.46 0.20 -11.90
N VAL A 3 3.85 0.81 -12.92
CA VAL A 3 2.68 1.70 -12.76
C VAL A 3 1.45 0.90 -12.28
N LEU A 4 1.22 -0.30 -12.83
CA LEU A 4 0.13 -1.17 -12.38
C LEU A 4 0.39 -1.70 -10.97
N GLN A 5 1.62 -2.11 -10.68
CA GLN A 5 2.06 -2.54 -9.36
C GLN A 5 1.76 -1.45 -8.32
N LEU A 6 2.08 -0.20 -8.67
CA LEU A 6 1.82 0.95 -7.82
C LEU A 6 0.31 1.22 -7.66
N GLY A 7 -0.48 1.07 -8.73
CA GLY A 7 -1.93 1.20 -8.68
C GLY A 7 -2.56 0.23 -7.68
N PHE A 8 -2.14 -1.04 -7.69
CA PHE A 8 -2.60 -2.03 -6.71
C PHE A 8 -2.16 -1.69 -5.28
N ALA A 9 -0.91 -1.25 -5.08
CA ALA A 9 -0.45 -0.80 -3.76
C ALA A 9 -1.29 0.38 -3.26
N GLN A 10 -1.60 1.35 -4.12
CA GLN A 10 -2.50 2.48 -3.79
C GLN A 10 -3.93 2.02 -3.47
N GLY A 11 -4.38 0.92 -4.06
CA GLY A 11 -5.67 0.31 -3.71
C GLY A 11 -5.78 0.01 -2.20
N ILE A 12 -4.69 -0.45 -1.56
CA ILE A 12 -4.64 -0.68 -0.11
C ILE A 12 -4.85 0.64 0.66
N LEU A 13 -4.17 1.71 0.26
CA LEU A 13 -4.32 3.02 0.90
C LEU A 13 -5.75 3.53 0.81
N PHE A 14 -6.33 3.50 -0.38
CA PHE A 14 -7.70 3.98 -0.59
C PHE A 14 -8.74 3.11 0.09
N ALA A 15 -8.53 1.79 0.13
CA ALA A 15 -9.36 0.89 0.93
C ALA A 15 -9.29 1.25 2.42
N ASN A 16 -8.07 1.50 2.95
CA ASN A 16 -7.88 1.95 4.32
C ASN A 16 -8.58 3.28 4.57
N ILE A 17 -8.39 4.29 3.72
CA ILE A 17 -9.05 5.60 3.88
C ILE A 17 -10.58 5.46 3.91
N ALA A 18 -11.14 4.60 3.06
CA ALA A 18 -12.58 4.39 2.98
C ALA A 18 -13.14 3.63 4.18
N SER A 19 -12.41 2.65 4.73
CA SER A 19 -12.88 1.78 5.82
C SER A 19 -12.54 2.28 7.22
N SER A 20 -11.41 2.99 7.39
CA SER A 20 -10.91 3.39 8.71
C SER A 20 -11.91 4.16 9.58
N PRO A 21 -12.71 5.11 9.06
CA PRO A 21 -13.71 5.78 9.90
C PRO A 21 -14.71 4.79 10.52
N PHE A 22 -15.16 3.83 9.74
CA PHE A 22 -16.13 2.82 10.20
C PHE A 22 -15.48 1.83 11.16
N ILE A 23 -14.28 1.36 10.86
CA ILE A 23 -13.57 0.39 11.70
C ILE A 23 -13.20 1.04 13.03
N ILE A 24 -12.60 2.22 13.02
CA ILE A 24 -12.08 2.86 14.24
C ILE A 24 -13.22 3.45 15.08
N GLN A 25 -14.18 4.15 14.47
CA GLN A 25 -15.22 4.84 15.24
C GLN A 25 -16.42 3.93 15.53
N GLU A 26 -16.91 3.15 14.57
CA GLU A 26 -18.12 2.35 14.79
C GLU A 26 -17.83 0.99 15.43
N HIS A 27 -16.74 0.32 15.00
CA HIS A 27 -16.41 -1.01 15.52
C HIS A 27 -15.64 -0.95 16.85
N TYR A 28 -14.62 -0.09 16.94
CA TYR A 28 -13.82 0.06 18.17
C TYR A 28 -14.34 1.16 19.10
N GLY A 29 -15.30 1.99 18.69
CA GLY A 29 -15.96 2.98 19.53
C GLY A 29 -15.16 4.24 19.82
N PHE A 30 -14.16 4.54 19.02
CA PHE A 30 -13.34 5.75 19.17
C PHE A 30 -14.10 7.00 18.73
N SER A 31 -13.83 8.12 19.38
CA SER A 31 -14.33 9.42 18.97
C SER A 31 -13.66 9.92 17.67
N ALA A 32 -14.27 10.90 17.02
CA ALA A 32 -13.69 11.52 15.83
C ALA A 32 -12.32 12.18 16.09
N LEU A 33 -12.09 12.67 17.31
CA LEU A 33 -10.79 13.24 17.70
C LEU A 33 -9.72 12.13 17.80
N GLU A 34 -10.04 11.03 18.46
CA GLU A 34 -9.13 9.89 18.59
C GLU A 34 -8.81 9.27 17.24
N PHE A 35 -9.84 9.12 16.37
CA PHE A 35 -9.62 8.71 14.98
C PHE A 35 -8.62 9.62 14.25
N SER A 36 -8.75 10.94 14.41
CA SER A 36 -7.84 11.90 13.78
C SER A 36 -6.40 11.76 14.29
N ILE A 37 -6.22 11.47 15.59
CA ILE A 37 -4.90 11.22 16.18
C ILE A 37 -4.30 9.94 15.64
N VAL A 38 -5.06 8.85 15.57
CA VAL A 38 -4.64 7.57 15.00
C VAL A 38 -4.21 7.77 13.54
N PHE A 39 -5.01 8.49 12.76
CA PHE A 39 -4.68 8.76 11.36
C PHE A 39 -3.41 9.61 11.19
N ALA A 40 -3.19 10.56 12.11
CA ALA A 40 -1.95 11.35 12.16
C ALA A 40 -0.74 10.48 12.52
N VAL A 41 -0.88 9.55 13.46
CA VAL A 41 0.17 8.57 13.80
C VAL A 41 0.50 7.70 12.59
N ASN A 42 -0.50 7.22 11.86
CA ASN A 42 -0.30 6.43 10.64
C ASN A 42 0.47 7.19 9.55
N SER A 43 0.36 8.52 9.51
CA SER A 43 1.16 9.35 8.60
C SER A 43 2.67 9.26 8.90
N LEU A 44 3.08 8.96 10.14
CA LEU A 44 4.48 8.76 10.49
C LEU A 44 5.08 7.52 9.81
N ALA A 45 4.26 6.51 9.49
CA ALA A 45 4.70 5.35 8.72
C ALA A 45 5.19 5.77 7.33
N PHE A 46 4.48 6.69 6.67
CA PHE A 46 4.88 7.24 5.38
C PHE A 46 6.17 8.07 5.49
N MET A 47 6.29 8.89 6.52
CA MET A 47 7.49 9.68 6.74
C MET A 47 8.72 8.82 7.00
N ALA A 48 8.58 7.72 7.74
CA ALA A 48 9.67 6.81 8.04
C ALA A 48 10.12 5.97 6.84
N ALA A 49 9.24 5.72 5.87
CA ALA A 49 9.56 4.95 4.67
C ALA A 49 10.53 5.69 3.74
N ALA A 50 10.42 7.02 3.63
CA ALA A 50 11.23 7.80 2.70
C ALA A 50 12.74 7.70 2.97
N PRO A 51 13.28 7.93 4.18
CA PRO A 51 14.71 7.78 4.44
C PRO A 51 15.18 6.33 4.32
N LEU A 52 14.31 5.34 4.62
CA LEU A 52 14.68 3.93 4.48
C LEU A 52 14.83 3.53 3.01
N SER A 53 14.07 4.14 2.10
CA SER A 53 14.18 3.86 0.65
C SER A 53 15.59 4.13 0.13
N LEU A 54 16.30 5.12 0.69
CA LEU A 54 17.66 5.48 0.31
C LEU A 54 18.71 4.42 0.71
N ARG A 55 18.34 3.48 1.56
CA ARG A 55 19.24 2.41 2.02
C ARG A 55 19.35 1.26 1.01
N PHE A 56 18.41 1.15 0.11
CA PHE A 56 18.43 0.13 -0.92
C PHE A 56 19.36 0.54 -2.07
N ARG A 57 20.43 -0.21 -2.26
CA ARG A 57 21.36 0.00 -3.40
C ARG A 57 20.68 -0.29 -4.74
N ARG A 58 19.71 -1.19 -4.76
CA ARG A 58 18.88 -1.53 -5.92
C ARG A 58 17.42 -1.31 -5.55
N PRO A 59 16.73 -0.36 -6.18
CA PRO A 59 15.32 -0.11 -5.89
C PRO A 59 14.44 -1.37 -6.07
N GLN A 60 14.78 -2.25 -7.02
CA GLN A 60 14.06 -3.49 -7.30
C GLN A 60 14.03 -4.44 -6.10
N ASP A 61 15.18 -4.60 -5.40
CA ASP A 61 15.26 -5.44 -4.21
C ASP A 61 14.36 -4.90 -3.08
N GLY A 62 14.33 -3.57 -2.95
CA GLY A 62 13.46 -2.89 -1.99
C GLY A 62 11.98 -3.03 -2.33
N ILE A 63 11.61 -2.91 -3.61
CA ILE A 63 10.24 -3.14 -4.08
C ILE A 63 9.81 -4.57 -3.80
N MET A 64 10.65 -5.56 -4.12
CA MET A 64 10.34 -6.96 -3.87
C MET A 64 10.15 -7.25 -2.38
N ALA A 65 11.08 -6.80 -1.54
CA ALA A 65 11.01 -6.98 -0.10
C ALA A 65 9.76 -6.32 0.50
N SER A 66 9.44 -5.09 0.08
CA SER A 66 8.27 -4.37 0.57
C SER A 66 6.95 -4.98 0.07
N CYS A 67 6.87 -5.47 -1.17
CA CYS A 67 5.69 -6.20 -1.68
C CYS A 67 5.45 -7.51 -0.92
N ILE A 68 6.51 -8.26 -0.61
CA ILE A 68 6.39 -9.48 0.22
C ILE A 68 5.90 -9.11 1.63
N GLY A 69 6.50 -8.10 2.25
CA GLY A 69 6.07 -7.59 3.55
C GLY A 69 4.60 -7.15 3.54
N MET A 70 4.19 -6.43 2.50
CA MET A 70 2.81 -6.00 2.30
C MET A 70 1.84 -7.18 2.18
N CYS A 71 2.20 -8.27 1.47
CA CYS A 71 1.39 -9.49 1.40
C CYS A 71 1.25 -10.17 2.76
N VAL A 72 2.34 -10.34 3.49
CA VAL A 72 2.33 -10.99 4.81
C VAL A 72 1.47 -10.17 5.79
N LEU A 73 1.67 -8.85 5.83
CA LEU A 73 0.93 -7.96 6.71
C LEU A 73 -0.55 -7.85 6.33
N SER A 74 -0.89 -7.88 5.03
CA SER A 74 -2.29 -7.91 4.59
C SER A 74 -3.02 -9.18 5.03
N VAL A 75 -2.34 -10.34 5.00
CA VAL A 75 -2.92 -11.59 5.50
C VAL A 75 -3.08 -11.53 7.03
N ALA A 76 -2.10 -10.98 7.74
CA ALA A 76 -2.19 -10.79 9.19
C ALA A 76 -3.33 -9.83 9.56
N GLU A 77 -3.50 -8.76 8.80
CA GLU A 77 -4.57 -7.79 8.98
C GLU A 77 -5.95 -8.41 8.72
N LEU A 78 -6.09 -9.20 7.65
CA LEU A 78 -7.31 -9.96 7.39
C LEU A 78 -7.64 -10.88 8.56
N ALA A 79 -6.67 -11.60 9.10
CA ALA A 79 -6.87 -12.47 10.25
C ALA A 79 -7.27 -11.67 11.51
N ALA A 80 -6.63 -10.53 11.77
CA ALA A 80 -6.95 -9.67 12.90
C ALA A 80 -8.38 -9.12 12.81
N LEU A 81 -8.81 -8.67 11.64
CA LEU A 81 -10.17 -8.19 11.38
C LEU A 81 -11.21 -9.32 11.46
N TRP A 82 -10.86 -10.51 10.95
CA TRP A 82 -11.76 -11.67 11.00
C TRP A 82 -11.99 -12.17 12.42
N CYS A 83 -10.90 -12.22 13.22
CA CYS A 83 -10.95 -12.62 14.63
C CYS A 83 -11.44 -11.49 15.55
N ARG A 84 -11.71 -10.30 15.02
CA ARG A 84 -12.08 -9.11 15.79
C ARG A 84 -11.12 -8.86 16.96
N CYS A 85 -9.82 -8.86 16.65
CA CYS A 85 -8.77 -8.62 17.63
C CYS A 85 -8.89 -7.23 18.27
N SER A 86 -8.12 -7.00 19.33
CA SER A 86 -8.08 -5.68 19.98
C SER A 86 -7.56 -4.59 19.01
N PHE A 87 -7.99 -3.35 19.24
CA PHE A 87 -7.56 -2.19 18.45
C PHE A 87 -6.05 -2.10 18.29
N TRP A 88 -5.28 -2.34 19.34
CA TRP A 88 -3.82 -2.24 19.29
C TRP A 88 -3.16 -3.26 18.37
N VAL A 89 -3.74 -4.45 18.23
CA VAL A 89 -3.24 -5.46 17.29
C VAL A 89 -3.55 -5.03 15.86
N TYR A 90 -4.79 -4.62 15.59
CA TYR A 90 -5.21 -4.06 14.30
C TYR A 90 -4.30 -2.89 13.90
N GLU A 91 -4.18 -1.89 14.75
CA GLU A 91 -3.44 -0.68 14.44
C GLU A 91 -1.93 -0.93 14.26
N GLY A 92 -1.35 -1.82 15.07
CA GLY A 92 0.07 -2.18 14.93
C GLY A 92 0.37 -2.87 13.60
N ILE A 93 -0.48 -3.78 13.15
CA ILE A 93 -0.33 -4.45 11.84
C ILE A 93 -0.58 -3.43 10.72
N LEU A 94 -1.63 -2.61 10.83
CA LEU A 94 -1.96 -1.57 9.85
C LEU A 94 -0.82 -0.57 9.68
N PHE A 95 -0.21 -0.10 10.77
CA PHE A 95 0.93 0.82 10.72
C PHE A 95 2.10 0.24 9.93
N LEU A 96 2.44 -1.03 10.18
CA LEU A 96 3.49 -1.73 9.44
C LEU A 96 3.11 -1.96 7.97
N LEU A 97 1.83 -2.25 7.69
CA LEU A 97 1.32 -2.40 6.33
C LEU A 97 1.44 -1.08 5.55
N LEU A 98 1.04 0.04 6.15
CA LEU A 98 1.17 1.36 5.55
C LEU A 98 2.64 1.74 5.33
N PHE A 99 3.52 1.37 6.25
CA PHE A 99 4.96 1.57 6.11
C PHE A 99 5.54 0.82 4.89
N THR A 100 5.23 -0.49 4.74
CA THR A 100 5.68 -1.27 3.59
C THR A 100 5.09 -0.76 2.28
N MET A 101 3.82 -0.33 2.31
CA MET A 101 3.16 0.29 1.17
C MET A 101 3.85 1.61 0.76
N ALA A 102 4.15 2.47 1.72
CA ALA A 102 4.83 3.74 1.47
C ALA A 102 6.25 3.54 0.92
N LEU A 103 6.96 2.51 1.41
CA LEU A 103 8.26 2.14 0.88
C LEU A 103 8.16 1.67 -0.58
N THR A 104 7.20 0.82 -0.87
CA THR A 104 6.88 0.38 -2.24
C THR A 104 6.56 1.58 -3.14
N PHE A 105 5.72 2.51 -2.66
CA PHE A 105 5.35 3.72 -3.41
C PHE A 105 6.57 4.56 -3.77
N THR A 106 7.43 4.85 -2.78
CA THR A 106 8.62 5.69 -2.98
C THR A 106 9.59 5.06 -3.98
N LEU A 107 9.90 3.77 -3.83
CA LEU A 107 10.85 3.07 -4.69
C LEU A 107 10.31 2.90 -6.12
N SER A 108 9.05 2.51 -6.26
CA SER A 108 8.43 2.30 -7.58
C SER A 108 8.26 3.62 -8.34
N THR A 109 7.89 4.70 -7.65
CA THR A 109 7.79 6.04 -8.26
C THR A 109 9.17 6.50 -8.75
N THR A 110 10.21 6.35 -7.94
CA THR A 110 11.58 6.70 -8.32
C THR A 110 11.98 5.96 -9.59
N LEU A 111 11.76 4.64 -9.63
CA LEU A 111 12.13 3.81 -10.77
C LEU A 111 11.33 4.16 -12.04
N ALA A 112 10.02 4.41 -11.89
CA ALA A 112 9.16 4.82 -13.00
C ALA A 112 9.56 6.19 -13.57
N MET A 113 9.99 7.12 -12.73
CA MET A 113 10.40 8.45 -13.15
C MET A 113 11.82 8.46 -13.77
N GLU A 114 12.72 7.57 -13.33
CA GLU A 114 14.06 7.46 -13.92
C GLU A 114 14.03 7.02 -15.38
N SER A 115 13.12 6.14 -15.76
CA SER A 115 12.98 5.64 -17.13
C SER A 115 12.48 6.71 -18.11
N GLU A 116 11.77 7.73 -17.63
CA GLU A 116 11.05 8.70 -18.46
C GLU A 116 11.44 10.16 -18.17
N ARG A 117 12.71 10.41 -17.86
CA ARG A 117 13.22 11.76 -17.50
C ARG A 117 12.85 12.84 -18.51
N ARG A 118 12.78 12.50 -19.81
CA ARG A 118 12.46 13.45 -20.89
C ARG A 118 10.97 13.87 -20.86
N TYR A 119 10.09 13.01 -20.35
CA TYR A 119 8.65 13.22 -20.29
C TYR A 119 8.11 13.14 -18.85
N ALA A 120 8.92 13.58 -17.89
CA ALA A 120 8.62 13.45 -16.46
C ALA A 120 7.23 13.97 -16.05
N GLY A 121 6.79 15.09 -16.67
CA GLY A 121 5.44 15.64 -16.40
C GLY A 121 4.32 14.72 -16.87
N SER A 122 4.42 14.18 -18.08
CA SER A 122 3.40 13.23 -18.60
C SER A 122 3.42 11.90 -17.84
N ALA A 123 4.61 11.40 -17.50
CA ALA A 123 4.78 10.19 -16.73
C ALA A 123 4.15 10.33 -15.32
N SER A 124 4.38 11.45 -14.66
CA SER A 124 3.78 11.76 -13.35
C SER A 124 2.26 11.88 -13.43
N ALA A 125 1.72 12.51 -14.49
CA ALA A 125 0.28 12.62 -14.69
C ALA A 125 -0.38 11.24 -14.90
N ILE A 126 0.23 10.37 -15.71
CA ILE A 126 -0.26 9.00 -15.93
C ILE A 126 -0.20 8.19 -14.63
N LEU A 127 0.90 8.29 -13.89
CA LEU A 127 1.07 7.62 -12.61
C LEU A 127 -0.04 8.03 -11.62
N GLY A 128 -0.26 9.34 -11.48
CA GLY A 128 -1.33 9.87 -10.62
C GLY A 128 -2.71 9.41 -11.07
N ALA A 129 -3.01 9.49 -12.36
CA ALA A 129 -4.29 9.06 -12.91
C ALA A 129 -4.57 7.57 -12.63
N VAL A 130 -3.58 6.70 -12.82
CA VAL A 130 -3.71 5.27 -12.52
C VAL A 130 -3.92 5.04 -11.03
N CYS A 131 -3.14 5.67 -10.17
CA CYS A 131 -3.27 5.53 -8.71
C CYS A 131 -4.68 5.95 -8.23
N PHE A 132 -5.20 7.08 -8.71
CA PHE A 132 -6.54 7.54 -8.35
C PHE A 132 -7.65 6.69 -8.97
N ALA A 133 -7.46 6.16 -10.19
CA ALA A 133 -8.41 5.24 -10.81
C ALA A 133 -8.57 3.96 -9.98
N PHE A 134 -7.47 3.37 -9.49
CA PHE A 134 -7.52 2.22 -8.58
C PHE A 134 -8.24 2.58 -7.27
N GLY A 135 -7.99 3.77 -6.73
CA GLY A 135 -8.70 4.28 -5.56
C GLY A 135 -10.22 4.38 -5.79
N GLY A 136 -10.62 4.95 -6.93
CA GLY A 136 -12.02 5.08 -7.30
C GLY A 136 -12.75 3.75 -7.50
N ILE A 137 -12.04 2.70 -7.91
CA ILE A 137 -12.59 1.34 -8.05
C ILE A 137 -12.65 0.63 -6.69
N VAL A 138 -11.59 0.72 -5.90
CA VAL A 138 -11.43 -0.05 -4.67
C VAL A 138 -12.30 0.50 -3.52
N SER A 139 -12.38 1.83 -3.39
CA SER A 139 -13.12 2.45 -2.28
C SER A 139 -14.61 2.04 -2.18
N PRO A 140 -15.38 1.98 -3.27
CA PRO A 140 -16.77 1.51 -3.19
C PRO A 140 -16.88 0.02 -2.82
N ILE A 141 -15.91 -0.80 -3.24
CA ILE A 141 -15.92 -2.25 -2.97
C ILE A 141 -15.85 -2.52 -1.47
N VAL A 142 -15.07 -1.74 -0.74
CA VAL A 142 -14.92 -1.88 0.71
C VAL A 142 -16.24 -1.68 1.45
N GLY A 143 -17.13 -0.83 0.95
CA GLY A 143 -18.46 -0.59 1.50
C GLY A 143 -19.49 -1.70 1.21
N THR A 144 -19.13 -2.74 0.47
CA THR A 144 -20.06 -3.84 0.15
C THR A 144 -20.02 -4.93 1.22
N GLY A 145 -21.11 -5.12 1.97
CA GLY A 145 -21.23 -6.19 2.95
C GLY A 145 -20.58 -5.88 4.31
N ASP A 146 -19.89 -6.87 4.91
CA ASP A 146 -19.18 -6.70 6.19
C ASP A 146 -17.87 -5.97 5.98
N ILE A 147 -17.82 -4.72 6.42
CA ILE A 147 -16.69 -3.80 6.14
C ILE A 147 -15.35 -4.35 6.66
N LEU A 148 -15.33 -5.06 7.82
CA LEU A 148 -14.11 -5.63 8.34
C LEU A 148 -13.55 -6.72 7.41
N LYS A 149 -14.41 -7.64 6.99
CA LYS A 149 -14.01 -8.75 6.12
C LYS A 149 -13.64 -8.26 4.74
N THR A 150 -14.46 -7.37 4.17
CA THR A 150 -14.23 -6.84 2.82
C THR A 150 -12.94 -6.05 2.76
N THR A 151 -12.64 -5.21 3.77
CA THR A 151 -11.38 -4.47 3.85
C THR A 151 -10.17 -5.41 3.87
N GLY A 152 -10.19 -6.42 4.73
CA GLY A 152 -9.08 -7.37 4.82
C GLY A 152 -8.88 -8.17 3.51
N ILE A 153 -9.97 -8.61 2.87
CA ILE A 153 -9.90 -9.31 1.56
C ILE A 153 -9.33 -8.39 0.49
N VAL A 154 -9.77 -7.15 0.42
CA VAL A 154 -9.26 -6.16 -0.53
C VAL A 154 -7.77 -5.91 -0.33
N PHE A 155 -7.31 -5.80 0.91
CA PHE A 155 -5.87 -5.66 1.21
C PHE A 155 -5.07 -6.84 0.66
N VAL A 156 -5.51 -8.07 0.91
CA VAL A 156 -4.83 -9.28 0.42
C VAL A 156 -4.81 -9.34 -1.11
N VAL A 157 -5.94 -9.08 -1.75
CA VAL A 157 -6.04 -9.11 -3.23
C VAL A 157 -5.14 -8.05 -3.85
N CYS A 158 -5.17 -6.83 -3.35
CA CYS A 158 -4.33 -5.74 -3.84
C CYS A 158 -2.84 -6.02 -3.60
N ALA A 159 -2.47 -6.52 -2.42
CA ALA A 159 -1.09 -6.87 -2.11
C ALA A 159 -0.56 -7.99 -3.01
N ALA A 160 -1.34 -9.06 -3.20
CA ALA A 160 -0.98 -10.17 -4.08
C ALA A 160 -0.84 -9.71 -5.54
N ALA A 161 -1.77 -8.91 -6.06
CA ALA A 161 -1.69 -8.36 -7.40
C ALA A 161 -0.47 -7.44 -7.58
N SER A 162 -0.18 -6.60 -6.59
CA SER A 162 1.02 -5.76 -6.58
C SER A 162 2.31 -6.60 -6.62
N LEU A 163 2.40 -7.65 -5.82
CA LEU A 163 3.54 -8.58 -5.82
C LEU A 163 3.67 -9.31 -7.17
N CYS A 164 2.59 -9.80 -7.74
CA CYS A 164 2.61 -10.44 -9.07
C CYS A 164 3.14 -9.48 -10.15
N CYS A 165 2.70 -8.22 -10.13
CA CYS A 165 3.21 -7.20 -11.06
C CYS A 165 4.70 -6.90 -10.82
N ALA A 166 5.16 -6.86 -9.57
CA ALA A 166 6.57 -6.64 -9.23
C ALA A 166 7.44 -7.80 -9.75
N ILE A 167 7.03 -9.05 -9.53
CA ILE A 167 7.73 -10.24 -10.04
C ILE A 167 7.77 -10.25 -11.58
N ALA A 168 6.66 -9.90 -12.24
CA ALA A 168 6.60 -9.83 -13.69
C ALA A 168 7.51 -8.72 -14.26
N ALA A 169 7.60 -7.58 -13.55
CA ALA A 169 8.48 -6.48 -13.94
C ALA A 169 9.96 -6.86 -13.81
N ASP A 170 10.33 -7.53 -12.72
CA ASP A 170 11.71 -7.97 -12.47
C ASP A 170 12.18 -8.98 -13.53
N ARG A 171 11.30 -9.89 -13.96
CA ARG A 171 11.59 -10.86 -15.02
C ARG A 171 11.78 -10.24 -16.41
N GLN A 172 11.16 -9.10 -16.70
CA GLN A 172 11.29 -8.41 -17.99
C GLN A 172 12.55 -7.55 -18.08
N HIS A 173 13.13 -7.18 -16.94
CA HIS A 173 14.41 -6.48 -16.86
C HIS A 173 15.42 -7.31 -16.05
N PRO A 174 15.81 -8.52 -16.51
CA PRO A 174 16.88 -9.25 -15.87
C PRO A 174 18.14 -8.41 -16.07
N THR A 175 18.53 -7.72 -15.03
CA THR A 175 19.79 -7.01 -14.80
C THR A 175 20.76 -7.01 -16.00
N ALA A 176 20.68 -5.99 -16.81
CA ALA A 176 21.85 -5.52 -17.51
C ALA A 176 22.84 -5.03 -16.43
N SER A 177 23.85 -5.85 -16.15
CA SER A 177 25.01 -5.64 -15.28
C SER A 177 25.10 -6.56 -14.08
N ARG A 178 25.53 -7.79 -14.34
CA ARG A 178 26.53 -8.37 -13.43
C ARG A 178 27.90 -7.88 -13.93
N PRO A 179 28.68 -7.07 -13.16
CA PRO A 179 30.10 -7.01 -13.38
C PRO A 179 30.76 -8.28 -12.90
#